data_5e861e2043c8bb7c10587ca37f0ad099
#
_entry.id   5e861e2043c8bb7c10587ca37f0ad099
#
_cell.length_a   1.000
_cell.length_b   1.000
_cell.length_c   1.000
_cell.angle_alpha   90.00
_cell.angle_beta   90.00
_cell.angle_gamma   90.00
#
_symmetry.space_group_name_H-M   'P 1'
#
loop_
_entity.id
_entity.type
_entity.pdbx_description
1 polymer ?
#
loop_
_entity_poly.entity_id
_entity_poly.type
_entity_poly.pdbx_seq_one_letter_code
_entity_poly.pdbx_strand_id
1 'polypeptide(L)'
;MAGGKSTRGSAVYAQIREDIFQGVLRPGQRLRLVELAQRFAVSQSVVREALTRLSEQGLVHAAPQQGFSVVTISPDDLDELTEARIELETLVLRRAIERGDIKWEAAVVAAHHHLAGLDAVRPDGTANSDWFAVHEQFHQTLLQACGNSRLLAAALSLRDAATLYRRWSRPVAGDVDRDVAGEHQQLVDAVLRRDADAATELLARHIGRTSSAMRTVIADDPAAVA
;
A
#
# COMPACT_ATOMS: atom_id res chain seq x y z
N MET A 1 -2.54 -12.64 26.17
CA MET A 1 -2.42 -13.60 25.06
C MET A 1 -3.84 -13.95 24.61
N ALA A 2 -4.32 -13.31 23.55
CA ALA A 2 -5.55 -13.68 22.88
C ALA A 2 -5.20 -13.84 21.40
N GLY A 3 -4.82 -15.06 21.02
CA GLY A 3 -4.69 -15.46 19.62
C GLY A 3 -6.09 -15.52 19.00
N GLY A 4 -6.51 -14.42 18.35
CA GLY A 4 -7.75 -14.39 17.58
C GLY A 4 -7.66 -15.40 16.46
N LYS A 5 -8.47 -16.47 16.51
CA LYS A 5 -8.65 -17.39 15.38
C LYS A 5 -9.10 -16.57 14.19
N SER A 6 -8.23 -16.41 13.19
CA SER A 6 -8.61 -15.86 11.89
C SER A 6 -9.85 -16.61 11.40
N THR A 7 -10.94 -15.90 11.16
CA THR A 7 -12.15 -16.52 10.58
C THR A 7 -11.82 -16.99 9.17
N ARG A 8 -12.51 -18.04 8.67
CA ARG A 8 -12.33 -18.49 7.28
C ARG A 8 -12.46 -17.33 6.28
N GLY A 9 -13.35 -16.38 6.54
CA GLY A 9 -13.51 -15.19 5.72
C GLY A 9 -12.28 -14.29 5.71
N SER A 10 -11.63 -14.09 6.87
CA SER A 10 -10.38 -13.31 6.96
C SER A 10 -9.21 -13.98 6.23
N ALA A 11 -9.13 -15.32 6.27
CA ALA A 11 -8.10 -16.05 5.53
C ALA A 11 -8.31 -15.96 4.02
N VAL A 12 -9.55 -16.10 3.53
CA VAL A 12 -9.89 -15.94 2.10
C VAL A 12 -9.60 -14.53 1.61
N TYR A 13 -10.00 -13.52 2.38
CA TYR A 13 -9.68 -12.12 2.09
C TYR A 13 -8.16 -11.89 1.96
N ALA A 14 -7.37 -12.36 2.93
CA ALA A 14 -5.92 -12.19 2.94
C ALA A 14 -5.27 -12.90 1.73
N GLN A 15 -5.74 -14.10 1.38
CA GLN A 15 -5.19 -14.84 0.25
C GLN A 15 -5.55 -14.21 -1.09
N ILE A 16 -6.80 -13.77 -1.31
CA ILE A 16 -7.17 -13.06 -2.54
C ILE A 16 -6.36 -11.76 -2.67
N ARG A 17 -6.20 -11.01 -1.57
CA ARG A 17 -5.38 -9.79 -1.54
C ARG A 17 -3.94 -10.08 -1.97
N GLU A 18 -3.34 -11.12 -1.42
CA GLU A 18 -1.97 -11.51 -1.78
C GLU A 18 -1.86 -11.99 -3.23
N ASP A 19 -2.84 -12.77 -3.72
CA ASP A 19 -2.89 -13.21 -5.12
C ASP A 19 -2.97 -12.03 -6.10
N ILE A 20 -3.70 -10.95 -5.73
CA ILE A 20 -3.75 -9.71 -6.51
C ILE A 20 -2.37 -9.04 -6.49
N PHE A 21 -1.77 -8.87 -5.32
CA PHE A 21 -0.48 -8.22 -5.20
C PHE A 21 0.68 -8.97 -5.89
N GLN A 22 0.59 -10.29 -5.98
CA GLN A 22 1.58 -11.11 -6.68
C GLN A 22 1.29 -11.27 -8.18
N GLY A 23 0.18 -10.68 -8.70
CA GLY A 23 -0.20 -10.80 -10.10
C GLY A 23 -0.72 -12.20 -10.49
N VAL A 24 -0.99 -13.07 -9.52
CA VAL A 24 -1.69 -14.35 -9.74
C VAL A 24 -3.11 -14.08 -10.25
N LEU A 25 -3.76 -13.08 -9.65
CA LEU A 25 -4.99 -12.48 -10.16
C LEU A 25 -4.60 -11.16 -10.85
N ARG A 26 -4.74 -11.14 -12.17
CA ARG A 26 -4.20 -10.07 -13.02
C ARG A 26 -5.11 -8.83 -13.05
N PRO A 27 -4.56 -7.64 -13.38
CA PRO A 27 -5.35 -6.44 -13.65
C PRO A 27 -6.51 -6.73 -14.60
N GLY A 28 -7.69 -6.18 -14.33
CA GLY A 28 -8.89 -6.39 -15.15
C GLY A 28 -9.50 -7.80 -15.10
N GLN A 29 -8.83 -8.77 -14.50
CA GLN A 29 -9.32 -10.16 -14.46
C GLN A 29 -10.66 -10.26 -13.73
N ARG A 30 -11.65 -10.91 -14.36
CA ARG A 30 -12.93 -11.24 -13.73
C ARG A 30 -12.74 -12.24 -12.60
N LEU A 31 -13.33 -11.95 -11.44
CA LEU A 31 -13.30 -12.75 -10.22
C LEU A 31 -14.61 -13.53 -10.07
N ARG A 32 -14.64 -14.78 -10.54
CA ARG A 32 -15.84 -15.61 -10.53
C ARG A 32 -16.04 -16.25 -9.16
N LEU A 33 -17.15 -15.92 -8.50
CA LEU A 33 -17.47 -16.41 -7.16
C LEU A 33 -17.43 -17.95 -7.05
N VAL A 34 -17.91 -18.64 -8.08
CA VAL A 34 -17.93 -20.12 -8.10
C VAL A 34 -16.51 -20.70 -8.10
N GLU A 35 -15.63 -20.17 -8.96
CA GLU A 35 -14.25 -20.64 -9.09
C GLU A 35 -13.45 -20.40 -7.81
N LEU A 36 -13.57 -19.18 -7.23
CA LEU A 36 -12.91 -18.84 -5.98
C LEU A 36 -13.46 -19.64 -4.79
N ALA A 37 -14.79 -19.88 -4.74
CA ALA A 37 -15.40 -20.70 -3.70
C ALA A 37 -14.88 -22.14 -3.74
N GLN A 38 -14.72 -22.72 -4.94
CA GLN A 38 -14.13 -24.05 -5.14
C GLN A 38 -12.65 -24.06 -4.73
N ARG A 39 -11.87 -23.08 -5.17
CA ARG A 39 -10.43 -22.96 -4.88
C ARG A 39 -10.16 -22.88 -3.37
N PHE A 40 -10.96 -22.12 -2.63
CA PHE A 40 -10.77 -21.92 -1.19
C PHE A 40 -11.58 -22.89 -0.31
N ALA A 41 -12.36 -23.79 -0.90
CA ALA A 41 -13.26 -24.72 -0.19
C ALA A 41 -14.21 -24.00 0.79
N VAL A 42 -14.83 -22.89 0.35
CA VAL A 42 -15.77 -22.07 1.12
C VAL A 42 -17.05 -21.80 0.33
N SER A 43 -18.08 -21.23 0.97
CA SER A 43 -19.29 -20.80 0.27
C SER A 43 -19.06 -19.54 -0.57
N GLN A 44 -19.86 -19.33 -1.60
CA GLN A 44 -19.82 -18.10 -2.42
C GLN A 44 -20.10 -16.83 -1.60
N SER A 45 -20.87 -16.95 -0.50
CA SER A 45 -21.13 -15.80 0.40
C SER A 45 -19.85 -15.33 1.10
N VAL A 46 -18.98 -16.25 1.53
CA VAL A 46 -17.69 -15.91 2.14
C VAL A 46 -16.78 -15.21 1.12
N VAL A 47 -16.73 -15.71 -0.12
CA VAL A 47 -15.97 -15.08 -1.20
C VAL A 47 -16.52 -13.69 -1.51
N ARG A 48 -17.85 -13.55 -1.61
CA ARG A 48 -18.50 -12.27 -1.87
C ARG A 48 -18.16 -11.22 -0.79
N GLU A 49 -18.20 -11.61 0.49
CA GLU A 49 -17.80 -10.74 1.60
C GLU A 49 -16.33 -10.31 1.47
N ALA A 50 -15.43 -11.24 1.17
CA ALA A 50 -14.02 -10.93 0.95
C ALA A 50 -13.82 -9.94 -0.21
N LEU A 51 -14.49 -10.17 -1.35
CA LEU A 51 -14.40 -9.29 -2.52
C LEU A 51 -15.04 -7.92 -2.29
N THR A 52 -16.13 -7.84 -1.51
CA THR A 52 -16.72 -6.56 -1.11
C THR A 52 -15.74 -5.74 -0.27
N ARG A 53 -15.07 -6.35 0.70
CA ARG A 53 -14.03 -5.68 1.49
C ARG A 53 -12.85 -5.22 0.65
N LEU A 54 -12.44 -6.02 -0.34
CA LEU A 54 -11.38 -5.63 -1.28
C LEU A 54 -11.83 -4.50 -2.21
N SER A 55 -13.12 -4.44 -2.55
CA SER A 55 -13.70 -3.34 -3.32
C SER A 55 -13.73 -2.02 -2.52
N GLU A 56 -14.00 -2.07 -1.23
CA GLU A 56 -13.91 -0.91 -0.34
C GLU A 56 -12.48 -0.37 -0.21
N GLN A 57 -11.48 -1.20 -0.50
CA GLN A 57 -10.06 -0.83 -0.51
C GLN A 57 -9.53 -0.44 -1.89
N GLY A 58 -10.37 -0.41 -2.92
CA GLY A 58 -9.96 -0.07 -4.26
C GLY A 58 -9.09 -1.11 -4.97
N LEU A 59 -9.07 -2.37 -4.49
CA LEU A 59 -8.32 -3.48 -5.12
C LEU A 59 -9.18 -4.29 -6.08
N VAL A 60 -10.50 -4.22 -5.92
CA VAL A 60 -11.48 -4.93 -6.71
C VAL A 60 -12.57 -3.97 -7.15
N HIS A 61 -12.93 -4.01 -8.40
CA HIS A 61 -14.09 -3.29 -8.94
C HIS A 61 -15.34 -4.17 -8.80
N ALA A 62 -16.37 -3.64 -8.14
CA ALA A 62 -17.67 -4.26 -8.01
C ALA A 62 -18.67 -3.56 -8.94
N ALA A 63 -19.11 -4.21 -10.01
CA ALA A 63 -20.11 -3.67 -10.92
C ALA A 63 -21.46 -4.37 -10.75
N PRO A 64 -22.56 -3.63 -10.59
CA PRO A 64 -23.89 -4.21 -10.53
C PRO A 64 -24.15 -5.12 -11.74
N GLN A 65 -24.64 -6.34 -11.49
CA GLN A 65 -24.92 -7.38 -12.50
C GLN A 65 -23.71 -7.91 -13.31
N GLN A 66 -22.53 -7.29 -13.22
CA GLN A 66 -21.31 -7.73 -13.90
C GLN A 66 -20.36 -8.51 -12.98
N GLY A 67 -20.59 -8.45 -11.66
CA GLY A 67 -19.79 -9.16 -10.66
C GLY A 67 -18.56 -8.37 -10.22
N PHE A 68 -17.46 -9.08 -10.01
CA PHE A 68 -16.22 -8.50 -9.50
C PHE A 68 -15.09 -8.69 -10.50
N SER A 69 -14.19 -7.71 -10.58
CA SER A 69 -12.92 -7.82 -11.31
C SER A 69 -11.80 -7.17 -10.52
N VAL A 70 -10.57 -7.59 -10.75
CA VAL A 70 -9.40 -6.86 -10.24
C VAL A 70 -9.39 -5.48 -10.90
N VAL A 71 -9.02 -4.44 -10.15
CA VAL A 71 -8.89 -3.10 -10.74
C VAL A 71 -7.83 -3.10 -11.86
N THR A 72 -8.04 -2.28 -12.85
CA THR A 72 -7.01 -1.98 -13.85
C THR A 72 -6.10 -0.89 -13.31
N ILE A 73 -4.84 -0.89 -13.71
CA ILE A 73 -3.92 0.22 -13.46
C ILE A 73 -3.77 1.04 -14.74
N SER A 74 -3.63 2.35 -14.59
CA SER A 74 -3.37 3.25 -15.72
C SER A 74 -2.50 4.42 -15.26
N PRO A 75 -1.78 5.08 -16.19
CA PRO A 75 -1.02 6.29 -15.85
C PRO A 75 -1.90 7.41 -15.29
N ASP A 76 -3.10 7.59 -15.82
CA ASP A 76 -4.02 8.65 -15.38
C ASP A 76 -4.56 8.37 -13.97
N ASP A 77 -4.99 7.13 -13.69
CA ASP A 77 -5.41 6.73 -12.34
C ASP A 77 -4.26 6.81 -11.33
N LEU A 78 -3.01 6.51 -11.75
CA LEU A 78 -1.84 6.69 -10.90
C LEU A 78 -1.60 8.18 -10.56
N ASP A 79 -1.81 9.08 -11.52
CA ASP A 79 -1.65 10.52 -11.30
C ASP A 79 -2.73 11.04 -10.32
N GLU A 80 -4.00 10.67 -10.50
CA GLU A 80 -5.11 11.02 -9.59
C GLU A 80 -4.89 10.44 -8.19
N LEU A 81 -4.46 9.18 -8.11
CA LEU A 81 -4.12 8.53 -6.84
C LEU A 81 -2.96 9.24 -6.13
N THR A 82 -1.95 9.67 -6.89
CA THR A 82 -0.77 10.38 -6.36
C THR A 82 -1.17 11.72 -5.75
N GLU A 83 -1.99 12.50 -6.47
CA GLU A 83 -2.51 13.79 -5.98
C GLU A 83 -3.31 13.58 -4.69
N ALA A 84 -4.28 12.67 -4.70
CA ALA A 84 -5.10 12.37 -3.52
C ALA A 84 -4.26 11.91 -2.32
N ARG A 85 -3.21 11.13 -2.54
CA ARG A 85 -2.29 10.69 -1.49
C ARG A 85 -1.48 11.83 -0.92
N ILE A 86 -0.93 12.70 -1.76
CA ILE A 86 -0.16 13.85 -1.32
C ILE A 86 -1.02 14.73 -0.42
N GLU A 87 -2.22 15.09 -0.87
CA GLU A 87 -3.13 15.94 -0.10
C GLU A 87 -3.52 15.31 1.24
N LEU A 88 -3.93 14.05 1.23
CA LEU A 88 -4.46 13.41 2.44
C LEU A 88 -3.37 12.91 3.39
N GLU A 89 -2.32 12.25 2.89
CA GLU A 89 -1.27 11.70 3.74
C GLU A 89 -0.45 12.82 4.42
N THR A 90 -0.19 13.93 3.74
CA THR A 90 0.51 15.07 4.36
C THR A 90 -0.34 15.74 5.45
N LEU A 91 -1.65 15.91 5.21
CA LEU A 91 -2.58 16.39 6.23
C LEU A 91 -2.59 15.48 7.46
N VAL A 92 -2.66 14.16 7.24
CA VAL A 92 -2.70 13.16 8.31
C VAL A 92 -1.38 13.11 9.07
N LEU A 93 -0.23 13.18 8.36
CA LEU A 93 1.10 13.23 8.98
C LEU A 93 1.28 14.48 9.84
N ARG A 94 0.89 15.66 9.35
CA ARG A 94 0.93 16.90 10.12
C ARG A 94 0.21 16.75 11.44
N ARG A 95 -1.01 16.22 11.41
CA ARG A 95 -1.80 15.97 12.62
C ARG A 95 -1.17 14.92 13.53
N ALA A 96 -0.52 13.91 12.97
CA ALA A 96 0.19 12.89 13.75
C ALA A 96 1.40 13.51 14.49
N ILE A 97 2.15 14.41 13.85
CA ILE A 97 3.24 15.13 14.47
C ILE A 97 2.75 16.08 15.58
N GLU A 98 1.64 16.80 15.34
CA GLU A 98 1.06 17.72 16.33
C GLU A 98 0.50 17.00 17.57
N ARG A 99 -0.01 15.77 17.43
CA ARG A 99 -0.77 15.07 18.47
C ARG A 99 -0.07 13.85 19.04
N GLY A 100 0.90 13.30 18.33
CA GLY A 100 1.62 12.11 18.73
C GLY A 100 2.40 12.31 20.03
N ASP A 101 2.42 11.29 20.85
CA ASP A 101 3.18 11.23 22.11
C ASP A 101 4.52 10.52 21.92
N ILE A 102 5.31 10.44 23.00
CA ILE A 102 6.62 9.77 23.00
C ILE A 102 6.51 8.28 22.63
N LYS A 103 5.38 7.63 22.86
CA LYS A 103 5.18 6.23 22.48
C LYS A 103 5.03 6.08 20.98
N TRP A 104 4.33 7.02 20.36
CA TRP A 104 4.24 7.08 18.90
C TRP A 104 5.61 7.36 18.26
N GLU A 105 6.39 8.31 18.79
CA GLU A 105 7.76 8.56 18.31
C GLU A 105 8.63 7.31 18.41
N ALA A 106 8.59 6.61 19.54
CA ALA A 106 9.32 5.36 19.73
C ALA A 106 8.87 4.28 18.72
N ALA A 107 7.56 4.21 18.40
CA ALA A 107 7.04 3.29 17.39
C ALA A 107 7.54 3.65 15.97
N VAL A 108 7.63 4.94 15.63
CA VAL A 108 8.19 5.41 14.35
C VAL A 108 9.65 5.01 14.23
N VAL A 109 10.46 5.25 15.27
CA VAL A 109 11.89 4.86 15.29
C VAL A 109 12.05 3.34 15.13
N ALA A 110 11.26 2.56 15.86
CA ALA A 110 11.31 1.09 15.78
C ALA A 110 10.91 0.57 14.40
N ALA A 111 9.86 1.14 13.79
CA ALA A 111 9.42 0.76 12.44
C ALA A 111 10.47 1.13 11.38
N HIS A 112 11.11 2.29 11.49
CA HIS A 112 12.19 2.70 10.61
C HIS A 112 13.43 1.81 10.77
N HIS A 113 13.84 1.52 12.00
CA HIS A 113 14.97 0.63 12.26
C HIS A 113 14.76 -0.78 11.66
N HIS A 114 13.55 -1.30 11.75
CA HIS A 114 13.21 -2.58 11.12
C HIS A 114 13.29 -2.48 9.59
N LEU A 115 12.79 -1.41 8.99
CA LEU A 115 12.87 -1.18 7.55
C LEU A 115 14.32 -1.04 7.05
N ALA A 116 15.15 -0.30 7.77
CA ALA A 116 16.55 -0.08 7.43
C ALA A 116 17.41 -1.36 7.50
N GLY A 117 16.94 -2.39 8.20
CA GLY A 117 17.58 -3.70 8.27
C GLY A 117 17.26 -4.63 7.09
N LEU A 118 16.49 -4.19 6.11
CA LEU A 118 16.07 -5.01 4.97
C LEU A 118 16.43 -4.35 3.64
N ASP A 119 16.84 -5.16 2.68
CA ASP A 119 17.04 -4.73 1.30
C ASP A 119 15.75 -4.93 0.49
N ALA A 120 15.40 -3.96 -0.37
CA ALA A 120 14.23 -4.03 -1.25
C ALA A 120 14.36 -5.13 -2.30
N VAL A 121 15.60 -5.47 -2.68
CA VAL A 121 15.94 -6.50 -3.66
C VAL A 121 16.84 -7.53 -2.97
N ARG A 122 16.53 -8.80 -3.13
CA ARG A 122 17.34 -9.90 -2.61
C ARG A 122 18.63 -10.08 -3.42
N PRO A 123 19.64 -10.78 -2.89
CA PRO A 123 20.89 -11.05 -3.62
C PRO A 123 20.71 -11.79 -4.95
N ASP A 124 19.61 -12.52 -5.12
CA ASP A 124 19.24 -13.20 -6.37
C ASP A 124 18.54 -12.28 -7.41
N GLY A 125 18.41 -10.98 -7.10
CA GLY A 125 17.76 -10.01 -7.95
C GLY A 125 16.22 -10.00 -7.85
N THR A 126 15.63 -10.82 -6.98
CA THR A 126 14.18 -10.85 -6.78
C THR A 126 13.72 -9.78 -5.78
N ALA A 127 12.47 -9.34 -5.92
CA ALA A 127 11.85 -8.42 -4.99
C ALA A 127 11.69 -9.05 -3.59
N ASN A 128 12.05 -8.30 -2.56
CA ASN A 128 11.92 -8.76 -1.18
C ASN A 128 10.53 -8.44 -0.63
N SER A 129 9.65 -9.44 -0.56
CA SER A 129 8.28 -9.29 -0.04
C SER A 129 8.24 -8.77 1.40
N ASP A 130 9.23 -9.13 2.22
CA ASP A 130 9.30 -8.71 3.62
C ASP A 130 9.60 -7.21 3.71
N TRP A 131 10.48 -6.71 2.84
CA TRP A 131 10.74 -5.28 2.73
C TRP A 131 9.45 -4.50 2.40
N PHE A 132 8.66 -4.95 1.44
CA PHE A 132 7.40 -4.28 1.09
C PHE A 132 6.42 -4.22 2.26
N ALA A 133 6.31 -5.30 3.03
CA ALA A 133 5.43 -5.35 4.20
C ALA A 133 5.90 -4.40 5.31
N VAL A 134 7.21 -4.39 5.60
CA VAL A 134 7.81 -3.53 6.62
C VAL A 134 7.80 -2.06 6.18
N HIS A 135 8.05 -1.76 4.90
CA HIS A 135 7.93 -0.42 4.33
C HIS A 135 6.51 0.13 4.47
N GLU A 136 5.49 -0.69 4.19
CA GLU A 136 4.10 -0.29 4.38
C GLU A 136 3.80 -0.02 5.86
N GLN A 137 4.25 -0.90 6.76
CA GLN A 137 4.08 -0.74 8.20
C GLN A 137 4.76 0.54 8.72
N PHE A 138 5.95 0.89 8.23
CA PHE A 138 6.65 2.13 8.58
C PHE A 138 5.79 3.36 8.26
N HIS A 139 5.32 3.46 7.02
CA HIS A 139 4.50 4.60 6.62
C HIS A 139 3.15 4.65 7.34
N GLN A 140 2.51 3.51 7.61
CA GLN A 140 1.29 3.46 8.41
C GLN A 140 1.54 3.99 9.84
N THR A 141 2.68 3.64 10.43
CA THR A 141 3.07 4.08 11.79
C THR A 141 3.21 5.59 11.85
N LEU A 142 3.77 6.23 10.81
CA LEU A 142 3.86 7.69 10.72
C LEU A 142 2.50 8.39 10.85
N LEU A 143 1.44 7.78 10.34
CA LEU A 143 0.10 8.37 10.27
C LEU A 143 -0.77 8.10 11.51
N GLN A 144 -0.43 7.11 12.34
CA GLN A 144 -1.32 6.55 13.36
C GLN A 144 -1.77 7.56 14.43
N ALA A 145 -0.92 8.53 14.80
CA ALA A 145 -1.23 9.49 15.85
C ALA A 145 -2.10 10.68 15.41
N CYS A 146 -2.65 10.68 14.19
CA CYS A 146 -3.39 11.83 13.66
C CYS A 146 -4.66 12.21 14.45
N GLY A 147 -5.15 11.33 15.34
CA GLY A 147 -6.30 11.58 16.22
C GLY A 147 -7.65 11.66 15.50
N ASN A 148 -7.73 11.18 14.25
CA ASN A 148 -8.98 11.09 13.48
C ASN A 148 -9.01 9.77 12.70
N SER A 149 -9.80 8.81 13.20
CA SER A 149 -9.87 7.47 12.61
C SER A 149 -10.42 7.45 11.19
N ARG A 150 -11.27 8.40 10.79
CA ARG A 150 -11.83 8.49 9.44
C ARG A 150 -10.80 8.98 8.42
N LEU A 151 -10.04 10.03 8.77
CA LEU A 151 -8.94 10.50 7.94
C LEU A 151 -7.85 9.42 7.80
N LEU A 152 -7.50 8.77 8.91
CA LEU A 152 -6.54 7.68 8.90
C LEU A 152 -7.00 6.54 7.97
N ALA A 153 -8.25 6.08 8.11
CA ALA A 153 -8.79 5.01 7.28
C ALA A 153 -8.77 5.37 5.79
N ALA A 154 -9.13 6.60 5.42
CA ALA A 154 -9.09 7.07 4.04
C ALA A 154 -7.64 7.12 3.51
N ALA A 155 -6.68 7.65 4.28
CA ALA A 155 -5.28 7.66 3.89
C ALA A 155 -4.71 6.23 3.69
N LEU A 156 -5.04 5.30 4.59
CA LEU A 156 -4.61 3.90 4.49
C LEU A 156 -5.22 3.21 3.26
N SER A 157 -6.48 3.50 2.90
CA SER A 157 -7.10 2.98 1.68
C SER A 157 -6.38 3.44 0.41
N LEU A 158 -6.00 4.73 0.32
CA LEU A 158 -5.21 5.25 -0.81
C LEU A 158 -3.80 4.60 -0.87
N ARG A 159 -3.20 4.34 0.28
CA ARG A 159 -1.91 3.63 0.36
C ARG A 159 -2.03 2.19 -0.11
N ASP A 160 -3.09 1.48 0.26
CA ASP A 160 -3.35 0.11 -0.22
C ASP A 160 -3.46 0.08 -1.75
N ALA A 161 -4.19 1.02 -2.36
CA ALA A 161 -4.26 1.17 -3.81
C ALA A 161 -2.86 1.40 -4.43
N ALA A 162 -2.06 2.31 -3.86
CA ALA A 162 -0.70 2.57 -4.35
C ALA A 162 0.25 1.37 -4.19
N THR A 163 0.01 0.49 -3.21
CA THR A 163 0.78 -0.75 -3.06
C THR A 163 0.59 -1.68 -4.24
N LEU A 164 -0.61 -1.68 -4.85
CA LEU A 164 -0.89 -2.43 -6.07
C LEU A 164 0.04 -1.97 -7.22
N TYR A 165 0.10 -0.67 -7.47
CA TYR A 165 0.99 -0.09 -8.48
C TYR A 165 2.45 -0.45 -8.23
N ARG A 166 2.94 -0.32 -6.98
CA ARG A 166 4.33 -0.66 -6.62
C ARG A 166 4.68 -2.13 -6.86
N ARG A 167 3.75 -3.04 -6.62
CA ARG A 167 3.98 -4.48 -6.79
C ARG A 167 3.89 -4.93 -8.24
N TRP A 168 3.04 -4.30 -9.03
CA TRP A 168 2.84 -4.67 -10.43
C TRP A 168 3.83 -4.00 -11.39
N SER A 169 4.32 -2.80 -11.08
CA SER A 169 5.34 -2.14 -11.90
C SER A 169 6.74 -2.77 -11.79
N ARG A 170 6.88 -3.89 -11.09
CA ARG A 170 8.14 -4.54 -10.67
C ARG A 170 9.04 -3.59 -9.86
N PRO A 171 9.96 -4.10 -9.01
CA PRO A 171 10.90 -3.23 -8.33
C PRO A 171 11.68 -2.47 -9.39
N VAL A 172 11.42 -1.17 -9.43
CA VAL A 172 11.86 -0.30 -10.50
C VAL A 172 13.37 -0.20 -10.43
N ALA A 173 14.04 -0.93 -11.32
CA ALA A 173 15.42 -0.67 -11.68
C ALA A 173 15.62 0.71 -12.35
N GLY A 174 14.60 1.58 -12.30
CA GLY A 174 14.56 2.83 -13.07
C GLY A 174 15.11 4.07 -12.37
N ASP A 175 15.18 4.08 -11.04
CA ASP A 175 15.77 5.20 -10.27
C ASP A 175 16.99 4.69 -9.48
N VAL A 176 18.01 4.21 -10.23
CA VAL A 176 19.23 3.57 -9.67
C VAL A 176 20.00 4.53 -8.74
N ASP A 177 19.83 5.84 -8.93
CA ASP A 177 20.50 6.88 -8.15
C ASP A 177 19.68 7.39 -6.96
N ARG A 178 18.48 6.81 -6.72
CA ARG A 178 17.60 7.27 -5.65
C ARG A 178 17.96 6.63 -4.31
N ASP A 179 18.36 7.45 -3.36
CA ASP A 179 18.58 7.04 -1.97
C ASP A 179 17.25 7.02 -1.18
N VAL A 180 16.45 5.96 -1.40
CA VAL A 180 15.17 5.75 -0.69
C VAL A 180 15.39 5.62 0.83
N ALA A 181 16.48 5.00 1.25
CA ALA A 181 16.81 4.85 2.68
C ALA A 181 17.10 6.20 3.32
N GLY A 182 17.87 7.06 2.64
CA GLY A 182 18.11 8.44 3.09
C GLY A 182 16.85 9.30 3.11
N GLU A 183 15.91 9.11 2.16
CA GLU A 183 14.61 9.79 2.20
C GLU A 183 13.80 9.40 3.46
N HIS A 184 13.77 8.11 3.82
CA HIS A 184 13.09 7.65 5.04
C HIS A 184 13.78 8.17 6.30
N GLN A 185 15.12 8.19 6.36
CA GLN A 185 15.85 8.75 7.49
C GLN A 185 15.53 10.23 7.69
N GLN A 186 15.56 11.03 6.61
CA GLN A 186 15.22 12.47 6.67
C GLN A 186 13.79 12.69 7.18
N LEU A 187 12.84 11.85 6.75
CA LEU A 187 11.45 11.91 7.20
C LEU A 187 11.35 11.64 8.71
N VAL A 188 12.02 10.61 9.21
CA VAL A 188 12.07 10.29 10.65
C VAL A 188 12.70 11.44 11.43
N ASP A 189 13.81 12.00 10.96
CA ASP A 189 14.49 13.11 11.62
C ASP A 189 13.59 14.35 11.72
N ALA A 190 12.81 14.66 10.67
CA ALA A 190 11.85 15.76 10.70
C ALA A 190 10.71 15.50 11.68
N VAL A 191 10.19 14.26 11.72
CA VAL A 191 9.16 13.84 12.68
C VAL A 191 9.64 13.99 14.12
N LEU A 192 10.85 13.53 14.43
CA LEU A 192 11.42 13.60 15.79
C LEU A 192 11.73 15.03 16.24
N ARG A 193 12.05 15.93 15.28
CA ARG A 193 12.17 17.36 15.57
C ARG A 193 10.83 18.09 15.66
N ARG A 194 9.72 17.38 15.46
CA ARG A 194 8.36 17.98 15.38
C ARG A 194 8.22 19.04 14.29
N ASP A 195 9.03 18.95 13.25
CA ASP A 195 9.00 19.86 12.09
C ASP A 195 7.97 19.34 11.08
N ALA A 196 6.71 19.71 11.30
CA ALA A 196 5.61 19.24 10.47
C ALA A 196 5.71 19.75 9.03
N ASP A 197 6.25 20.95 8.80
CA ASP A 197 6.40 21.52 7.46
C ASP A 197 7.45 20.72 6.67
N ALA A 198 8.63 20.53 7.23
CA ALA A 198 9.66 19.72 6.59
C ALA A 198 9.21 18.27 6.36
N ALA A 199 8.55 17.64 7.35
CA ALA A 199 8.09 16.26 7.23
C ALA A 199 7.06 16.08 6.13
N THR A 200 6.10 17.02 6.01
CA THR A 200 5.06 16.93 4.96
C THR A 200 5.63 17.19 3.58
N GLU A 201 6.58 18.11 3.42
CA GLU A 201 7.29 18.34 2.16
C GLU A 201 8.11 17.10 1.74
N LEU A 202 8.84 16.49 2.68
CA LEU A 202 9.59 15.26 2.45
C LEU A 202 8.67 14.10 2.02
N LEU A 203 7.52 13.92 2.68
CA LEU A 203 6.56 12.89 2.34
C LEU A 203 5.97 13.13 0.94
N ALA A 204 5.57 14.36 0.61
CA ALA A 204 5.05 14.71 -0.71
C ALA A 204 6.05 14.40 -1.82
N ARG A 205 7.31 14.79 -1.66
CA ARG A 205 8.39 14.46 -2.61
C ARG A 205 8.60 12.96 -2.75
N HIS A 206 8.63 12.23 -1.63
CA HIS A 206 8.78 10.78 -1.62
C HIS A 206 7.66 10.08 -2.40
N ILE A 207 6.40 10.48 -2.19
CA ILE A 207 5.24 9.96 -2.92
C ILE A 207 5.37 10.28 -4.41
N GLY A 208 5.63 11.53 -4.77
CA GLY A 208 5.73 11.98 -6.16
C GLY A 208 6.85 11.29 -6.93
N ARG A 209 8.05 11.17 -6.36
CA ARG A 209 9.19 10.45 -6.99
C ARG A 209 8.85 8.96 -7.21
N THR A 210 8.22 8.32 -6.22
CA THR A 210 7.80 6.92 -6.36
C THR A 210 6.80 6.75 -7.49
N SER A 211 5.81 7.64 -7.60
CA SER A 211 4.80 7.60 -8.65
C SER A 211 5.40 7.86 -10.04
N SER A 212 6.31 8.83 -10.16
CA SER A 212 7.00 9.11 -11.43
C SER A 212 7.78 7.90 -11.94
N ALA A 213 8.48 7.20 -11.06
CA ALA A 213 9.20 5.98 -11.41
C ALA A 213 8.24 4.85 -11.86
N MET A 214 7.11 4.67 -11.17
CA MET A 214 6.09 3.69 -11.56
C MET A 214 5.45 4.05 -12.90
N ARG A 215 5.16 5.33 -13.14
CA ARG A 215 4.58 5.82 -14.40
C ARG A 215 5.43 5.46 -15.62
N THR A 216 6.75 5.63 -15.51
CA THR A 216 7.69 5.25 -16.56
C THR A 216 7.57 3.78 -16.92
N VAL A 217 7.56 2.89 -15.90
CA VAL A 217 7.44 1.44 -16.12
C VAL A 217 6.10 1.07 -16.76
N ILE A 218 4.99 1.68 -16.31
CA ILE A 218 3.66 1.43 -16.89
C ILE A 218 3.58 1.89 -18.35
N ALA A 219 4.24 2.99 -18.68
CA ALA A 219 4.27 3.51 -20.06
C ALA A 219 5.11 2.62 -20.99
N ASP A 220 6.20 2.04 -20.49
CA ASP A 220 7.13 1.22 -21.27
C ASP A 220 6.66 -0.24 -21.46
N ASP A 221 5.78 -0.74 -20.60
CA ASP A 221 5.20 -2.09 -20.72
C ASP A 221 3.66 -2.07 -20.57
N PRO A 222 2.93 -1.70 -21.64
CA PRO A 222 1.46 -1.74 -21.62
C PRO A 222 0.86 -3.13 -21.36
N ALA A 223 1.64 -4.21 -21.59
CA ALA A 223 1.21 -5.57 -21.32
C ALA A 223 1.25 -5.92 -19.80
N ALA A 224 1.99 -5.16 -19.00
CA ALA A 224 1.95 -5.27 -17.53
C ALA A 224 0.64 -4.68 -16.95
N VAL A 225 -0.14 -3.97 -17.80
CA VAL A 225 -1.31 -3.15 -17.41
C VAL A 225 -2.62 -3.73 -17.96
N ALA A 226 -2.56 -4.70 -18.88
CA ALA A 226 -3.71 -5.30 -19.56
C ALA A 226 -4.20 -6.61 -18.90
#